data_038a9709fcf3cbe6c3178f2f0515a19c
#
_entry.id   038a9709fcf3cbe6c3178f2f0515a19c
#
_cell.length_a   1.000
_cell.length_b   1.000
_cell.length_c   1.000
_cell.angle_alpha   90.00
_cell.angle_beta   90.00
_cell.angle_gamma   90.00
#
_symmetry.space_group_name_H-M   'P 1'
#
loop_
_entity.id
_entity.type
_entity.pdbx_description
1 polymer ?
#
loop_
_entity_poly.entity_id
_entity_poly.type
_entity_poly.pdbx_seq_one_letter_code
_entity_poly.pdbx_strand_id
1 'polypeptide(L)'
;RRVLIRQPPRDVVEAAKEHSPLSGKTNLVDSAPFLFEREIWDGAQWQLDASTTTISLADGLRQLCLKTDSNFLGTIPESIPFVGPFWTGALSYDLLQLTQPIRLHHLPQEGELLCVLWEIHHCIVHEKSTDSLVVLSTDSSWEANVRVCLDNGQPEYTPPTILLSQKPTSTCTDQEHEDIVRRVQSAIVDGQLYQLNFGRTWEGEIQSEPWTVFSHSIASNPAPYSGFVHMKDEGFSLVSASPESLLSTKDGIITTAPIKGTAPRGASDAEESLLREDMISDRKERAEHRMLVDLMRNDVGRISRPNQVWVDRFDVEAYAEVQHLV
;
A
#
# COMPACT_ATOMS: atom_id res chain seq x y z
N ARG A 1 -8.33 7.70 -16.85
CA ARG A 1 -8.87 8.55 -15.75
C ARG A 1 -8.05 8.36 -14.50
N ARG A 2 -7.92 9.39 -13.67
CA ARG A 2 -7.39 9.27 -12.30
C ARG A 2 -8.29 9.99 -11.31
N VAL A 3 -8.26 9.55 -10.05
CA VAL A 3 -8.91 10.19 -8.91
C VAL A 3 -7.85 10.58 -7.91
N LEU A 4 -7.88 11.83 -7.46
CA LEU A 4 -7.02 12.38 -6.42
C LEU A 4 -7.87 12.70 -5.19
N ILE A 5 -7.32 12.44 -4.01
CA ILE A 5 -7.91 12.90 -2.75
C ILE A 5 -6.88 13.80 -2.08
N ARG A 6 -7.28 15.04 -1.81
CA ARG A 6 -6.43 16.04 -1.19
C ARG A 6 -6.97 16.51 0.14
N GLN A 7 -6.08 16.94 0.99
CA GLN A 7 -6.42 17.65 2.21
C GLN A 7 -7.03 19.01 1.82
N PRO A 8 -8.28 19.31 2.22
CA PRO A 8 -8.92 20.58 1.88
C PRO A 8 -8.35 21.74 2.68
N PRO A 9 -8.60 22.99 2.25
CA PRO A 9 -8.28 24.20 2.99
C PRO A 9 -8.88 24.19 4.41
N ARG A 10 -8.18 24.84 5.36
CA ARG A 10 -8.61 24.85 6.78
C ARG A 10 -9.95 25.51 7.00
N ASP A 11 -10.27 26.56 6.27
CA ASP A 11 -11.55 27.27 6.32
C ASP A 11 -12.71 26.36 5.88
N VAL A 12 -12.52 25.51 4.89
CA VAL A 12 -13.50 24.51 4.45
C VAL A 12 -13.70 23.45 5.54
N VAL A 13 -12.66 23.06 6.23
CA VAL A 13 -12.70 22.12 7.35
C VAL A 13 -13.49 22.72 8.53
N GLU A 14 -13.25 23.99 8.85
CA GLU A 14 -13.91 24.69 9.94
C GLU A 14 -15.39 24.94 9.64
N ALA A 15 -15.72 25.38 8.43
CA ALA A 15 -17.10 25.58 7.99
C ALA A 15 -17.95 24.29 8.02
N ALA A 16 -17.35 23.14 7.70
CA ALA A 16 -18.04 21.86 7.78
C ALA A 16 -18.34 21.42 9.22
N LYS A 17 -17.48 21.79 10.19
CA LYS A 17 -17.69 21.52 11.61
C LYS A 17 -18.90 22.28 12.16
N GLU A 18 -19.12 23.52 11.70
CA GLU A 18 -20.25 24.36 12.15
C GLU A 18 -21.61 23.86 11.62
N HIS A 19 -21.61 23.16 10.49
CA HIS A 19 -22.85 22.70 9.83
C HIS A 19 -23.17 21.22 10.03
N SER A 20 -22.39 20.49 10.84
CA SER A 20 -22.68 19.09 11.12
C SER A 20 -23.87 18.94 12.08
N PRO A 21 -25.01 18.37 11.65
CA PRO A 21 -26.19 18.18 12.52
C PRO A 21 -25.99 17.11 13.60
N LEU A 22 -24.79 16.53 13.73
CA LEU A 22 -24.47 15.41 14.62
C LEU A 22 -23.84 15.83 15.96
N SER A 23 -24.04 17.07 16.39
CA SER A 23 -23.53 17.57 17.68
C SER A 23 -24.15 16.89 18.91
N GLY A 24 -24.85 15.78 18.75
CA GLY A 24 -25.65 15.27 19.84
C GLY A 24 -25.48 13.83 20.27
N LYS A 25 -24.98 12.86 19.53
CA LYS A 25 -25.03 11.46 19.99
C LYS A 25 -24.11 10.41 19.34
N THR A 26 -23.12 10.73 18.59
CA THR A 26 -22.12 9.71 18.17
C THR A 26 -20.73 10.30 18.28
N ASN A 27 -19.81 9.55 18.86
CA ASN A 27 -18.37 9.81 18.85
C ASN A 27 -17.77 9.67 17.42
N LEU A 28 -18.54 10.05 16.41
CA LEU A 28 -18.02 10.24 15.07
C LEU A 28 -17.25 11.55 15.11
N VAL A 29 -15.98 11.44 14.92
CA VAL A 29 -15.02 12.51 14.74
C VAL A 29 -15.64 13.61 13.90
N ASP A 30 -15.39 14.84 14.27
CA ASP A 30 -15.45 16.00 13.40
C ASP A 30 -14.50 15.78 12.22
N SER A 31 -14.88 14.89 11.32
CA SER A 31 -14.10 14.53 10.14
C SER A 31 -14.19 15.71 9.18
N ALA A 32 -13.05 16.31 8.95
CA ALA A 32 -12.90 17.32 7.93
C ALA A 32 -13.35 16.75 6.58
N PRO A 33 -14.08 17.52 5.76
CA PRO A 33 -14.42 17.08 4.43
C PRO A 33 -13.14 16.97 3.59
N PHE A 34 -13.09 15.98 2.71
CA PHE A 34 -11.99 15.80 1.78
C PHE A 34 -12.40 16.26 0.40
N LEU A 35 -11.44 16.79 -0.32
CA LEU A 35 -11.60 17.12 -1.71
C LEU A 35 -11.23 15.91 -2.56
N PHE A 36 -12.20 15.44 -3.34
CA PHE A 36 -12.03 14.40 -4.35
C PHE A 36 -12.06 15.04 -5.71
N GLU A 37 -11.06 14.78 -6.53
CA GLU A 37 -10.91 15.29 -7.88
C GLU A 37 -10.78 14.12 -8.84
N ARG A 38 -11.58 14.13 -9.90
CA ARG A 38 -11.42 13.22 -11.02
C ARG A 38 -10.84 13.98 -12.21
N GLU A 39 -9.79 13.43 -12.79
CA GLU A 39 -9.14 13.99 -13.95
C GLU A 39 -9.12 13.01 -15.11
N ILE A 40 -9.11 13.56 -16.33
CA ILE A 40 -9.03 12.82 -17.57
C ILE A 40 -7.77 13.29 -18.31
N TRP A 41 -7.02 12.34 -18.84
CA TRP A 41 -5.88 12.60 -19.70
C TRP A 41 -6.36 12.98 -21.11
N ASP A 42 -5.99 14.16 -21.59
CA ASP A 42 -6.40 14.68 -22.91
C ASP A 42 -5.41 14.33 -24.05
N GLY A 43 -4.35 13.59 -23.74
CA GLY A 43 -3.25 13.26 -24.64
C GLY A 43 -1.96 14.04 -24.37
N ALA A 44 -2.03 15.14 -23.62
CA ALA A 44 -0.91 16.00 -23.28
C ALA A 44 -0.79 16.28 -21.78
N GLN A 45 -1.93 16.45 -21.09
CA GLN A 45 -1.99 16.77 -19.66
C GLN A 45 -3.26 16.23 -19.00
N TRP A 46 -3.26 16.22 -17.66
CA TRP A 46 -4.44 15.92 -16.88
C TRP A 46 -5.37 17.13 -16.81
N GLN A 47 -6.66 16.91 -17.05
CA GLN A 47 -7.70 17.93 -17.02
C GLN A 47 -8.72 17.56 -15.95
N LEU A 48 -9.04 18.51 -15.06
CA LEU A 48 -10.08 18.31 -14.06
C LEU A 48 -11.44 18.10 -14.79
N ASP A 49 -12.06 16.97 -14.54
CA ASP A 49 -13.37 16.58 -15.11
C ASP A 49 -14.50 16.77 -14.10
N ALA A 50 -14.27 16.37 -12.85
CA ALA A 50 -15.25 16.53 -11.78
C ALA A 50 -14.56 16.65 -10.42
N SER A 51 -15.22 17.34 -9.48
CA SER A 51 -14.81 17.37 -8.08
C SER A 51 -16.01 17.25 -7.17
N THR A 52 -15.77 16.71 -5.98
CA THR A 52 -16.76 16.65 -4.90
C THR A 52 -16.08 16.74 -3.55
N THR A 53 -16.79 17.28 -2.58
CA THR A 53 -16.31 17.33 -1.19
C THR A 53 -17.23 16.48 -0.32
N THR A 54 -16.67 15.57 0.43
CA THR A 54 -17.42 14.66 1.30
C THR A 54 -16.58 14.24 2.50
N ILE A 55 -17.24 13.89 3.59
CA ILE A 55 -16.64 13.32 4.79
C ILE A 55 -16.55 11.78 4.71
N SER A 56 -17.06 11.18 3.66
CA SER A 56 -17.09 9.73 3.46
C SER A 56 -16.20 9.33 2.28
N LEU A 57 -15.14 8.59 2.57
CA LEU A 57 -14.26 8.03 1.53
C LEU A 57 -15.05 7.19 0.52
N ALA A 58 -15.95 6.34 1.00
CA ALA A 58 -16.74 5.46 0.13
C ALA A 58 -17.69 6.25 -0.77
N ASP A 59 -18.31 7.32 -0.29
CA ASP A 59 -19.23 8.14 -1.08
C ASP A 59 -18.49 8.97 -2.11
N GLY A 60 -17.33 9.55 -1.76
CA GLY A 60 -16.48 10.25 -2.71
C GLY A 60 -16.04 9.34 -3.85
N LEU A 61 -15.54 8.16 -3.53
CA LEU A 61 -15.14 7.17 -4.54
C LEU A 61 -16.32 6.70 -5.40
N ARG A 62 -17.50 6.44 -4.82
CA ARG A 62 -18.69 6.07 -5.61
C ARG A 62 -19.14 7.15 -6.58
N GLN A 63 -19.01 8.41 -6.20
CA GLN A 63 -19.39 9.53 -7.06
C GLN A 63 -18.45 9.73 -8.25
N LEU A 64 -17.16 9.45 -8.07
CA LEU A 64 -16.13 9.72 -9.07
C LEU A 64 -15.61 8.48 -9.79
N CYS A 65 -15.58 7.31 -9.14
CA CYS A 65 -15.17 6.06 -9.76
C CYS A 65 -16.35 5.45 -10.51
N LEU A 66 -16.52 5.85 -11.75
CA LEU A 66 -17.52 5.27 -12.62
C LEU A 66 -17.13 3.83 -12.98
N LYS A 67 -18.12 2.94 -13.07
CA LYS A 67 -17.91 1.62 -13.66
C LYS A 67 -17.49 1.80 -15.12
N THR A 68 -16.54 0.99 -15.55
CA THR A 68 -16.22 0.89 -16.96
C THR A 68 -16.93 -0.34 -17.53
N ASP A 69 -17.56 -0.18 -18.68
CA ASP A 69 -18.23 -1.27 -19.42
C ASP A 69 -17.31 -1.87 -20.51
N SER A 70 -16.07 -1.40 -20.61
CA SER A 70 -15.10 -1.90 -21.57
C SER A 70 -14.35 -3.11 -21.02
N ASN A 71 -14.01 -4.04 -21.92
CA ASN A 71 -13.14 -5.18 -21.62
C ASN A 71 -11.81 -5.02 -22.37
N PHE A 72 -10.78 -5.70 -21.91
CA PHE A 72 -9.56 -5.86 -22.68
C PHE A 72 -9.82 -6.66 -23.97
N LEU A 73 -9.03 -6.36 -24.99
CA LEU A 73 -9.14 -7.04 -26.29
C LEU A 73 -8.51 -8.46 -26.21
N GLY A 74 -9.03 -9.35 -27.04
CA GLY A 74 -8.47 -10.70 -27.18
C GLY A 74 -8.86 -11.68 -26.06
N THR A 75 -8.19 -12.83 -26.05
CA THR A 75 -8.38 -13.87 -25.03
C THR A 75 -7.41 -13.61 -23.87
N ILE A 76 -7.97 -13.48 -22.68
CA ILE A 76 -7.22 -13.27 -21.47
C ILE A 76 -6.94 -14.64 -20.82
N PRO A 77 -5.69 -14.95 -20.45
CA PRO A 77 -5.37 -16.18 -19.73
C PRO A 77 -6.12 -16.27 -18.40
N GLU A 78 -6.54 -17.47 -18.02
CA GLU A 78 -7.26 -17.73 -16.76
C GLU A 78 -6.44 -17.38 -15.51
N SER A 79 -5.12 -17.35 -15.63
CA SER A 79 -4.20 -16.88 -14.57
C SER A 79 -4.33 -15.40 -14.24
N ILE A 80 -4.86 -14.59 -15.17
CA ILE A 80 -5.06 -13.15 -14.96
C ILE A 80 -6.40 -12.93 -14.24
N PRO A 81 -6.42 -12.30 -13.05
CA PRO A 81 -7.62 -12.22 -12.22
C PRO A 81 -8.62 -11.12 -12.65
N PHE A 82 -8.41 -10.46 -13.79
CA PHE A 82 -9.28 -9.38 -14.29
C PHE A 82 -9.41 -9.44 -15.82
N VAL A 83 -10.57 -9.06 -16.32
CA VAL A 83 -10.93 -9.14 -17.75
C VAL A 83 -11.09 -7.77 -18.42
N GLY A 84 -11.00 -6.70 -17.67
CA GLY A 84 -11.18 -5.33 -18.16
C GLY A 84 -10.43 -4.33 -17.30
N PRO A 85 -10.57 -3.03 -17.60
CA PRO A 85 -9.94 -1.97 -16.84
C PRO A 85 -10.18 -2.09 -15.35
N PHE A 86 -9.15 -1.78 -14.57
CA PHE A 86 -9.15 -1.85 -13.13
C PHE A 86 -8.51 -0.61 -12.52
N TRP A 87 -8.75 -0.39 -11.23
CA TRP A 87 -8.16 0.71 -10.49
C TRP A 87 -6.94 0.25 -9.71
N THR A 88 -5.87 1.03 -9.78
CA THR A 88 -4.66 0.86 -8.96
C THR A 88 -4.16 2.21 -8.49
N GLY A 89 -3.35 2.23 -7.42
CA GLY A 89 -2.79 3.47 -6.92
C GLY A 89 -2.18 3.34 -5.53
N ALA A 90 -2.12 4.48 -4.84
CA ALA A 90 -1.57 4.60 -3.51
C ALA A 90 -2.50 5.40 -2.60
N LEU A 91 -2.58 4.97 -1.34
CA LEU A 91 -3.36 5.63 -0.29
C LEU A 91 -2.41 5.98 0.86
N SER A 92 -2.44 7.24 1.30
CA SER A 92 -1.72 7.68 2.50
C SER A 92 -2.35 7.07 3.76
N TYR A 93 -1.52 6.78 4.74
CA TYR A 93 -1.96 6.39 6.07
C TYR A 93 -2.85 7.48 6.73
N ASP A 94 -2.68 8.74 6.37
CA ASP A 94 -3.44 9.88 6.91
C ASP A 94 -4.93 9.86 6.52
N LEU A 95 -5.33 9.03 5.54
CA LEU A 95 -6.73 8.71 5.29
C LEU A 95 -7.42 8.06 6.50
N LEU A 96 -6.65 7.59 7.48
CA LEU A 96 -7.16 7.06 8.75
C LEU A 96 -8.11 8.05 9.44
N GLN A 97 -7.83 9.35 9.37
CA GLN A 97 -8.70 10.40 9.91
C GLN A 97 -10.12 10.43 9.29
N LEU A 98 -10.30 9.82 8.10
CA LEU A 98 -11.61 9.67 7.46
C LEU A 98 -12.37 8.42 7.87
N THR A 99 -11.63 7.39 8.27
CA THR A 99 -12.19 6.06 8.48
C THR A 99 -12.32 5.71 9.95
N GLN A 100 -11.59 6.44 10.82
CA GLN A 100 -11.55 6.18 12.26
C GLN A 100 -11.75 7.47 13.07
N PRO A 101 -12.35 7.39 14.27
CA PRO A 101 -12.50 8.51 15.20
C PRO A 101 -11.17 8.89 15.88
N ILE A 102 -10.14 9.13 15.08
CA ILE A 102 -8.79 9.44 15.55
C ILE A 102 -8.43 10.85 15.10
N ARG A 103 -7.90 11.63 16.04
CA ARG A 103 -7.30 12.91 15.72
C ARG A 103 -5.80 12.72 15.48
N LEU A 104 -5.35 12.99 14.27
CA LEU A 104 -3.92 12.95 13.96
C LEU A 104 -3.20 14.08 14.72
N HIS A 105 -2.02 13.75 15.25
CA HIS A 105 -1.15 14.72 15.93
C HIS A 105 -0.55 15.73 14.94
N HIS A 106 -0.18 15.23 13.76
CA HIS A 106 0.30 16.00 12.63
C HIS A 106 -0.72 15.89 11.52
N LEU A 107 -1.44 16.97 11.27
CA LEU A 107 -2.40 17.01 10.17
C LEU A 107 -1.65 17.21 8.86
N PRO A 108 -2.09 16.57 7.77
CA PRO A 108 -1.60 16.86 6.44
C PRO A 108 -1.70 18.35 6.11
N GLN A 109 -0.82 18.83 5.26
CA GLN A 109 -0.86 20.21 4.80
C GLN A 109 -2.01 20.41 3.82
N GLU A 110 -2.51 21.64 3.73
CA GLU A 110 -3.51 21.98 2.73
C GLU A 110 -3.02 21.66 1.32
N GLY A 111 -3.86 20.99 0.52
CA GLY A 111 -3.52 20.54 -0.83
C GLY A 111 -2.67 19.27 -0.88
N GLU A 112 -2.20 18.75 0.26
CA GLU A 112 -1.40 17.54 0.31
C GLU A 112 -2.17 16.34 -0.27
N LEU A 113 -1.47 15.57 -1.12
CA LEU A 113 -2.04 14.40 -1.79
C LEU A 113 -2.17 13.23 -0.81
N LEU A 114 -3.40 12.82 -0.53
CA LEU A 114 -3.71 11.72 0.38
C LEU A 114 -4.01 10.41 -0.34
N CYS A 115 -4.40 10.47 -1.60
CA CYS A 115 -4.69 9.29 -2.41
C CYS A 115 -4.57 9.61 -3.88
N VAL A 116 -4.09 8.65 -4.64
CA VAL A 116 -4.18 8.63 -6.09
C VAL A 116 -4.63 7.26 -6.55
N LEU A 117 -5.62 7.23 -7.44
CA LEU A 117 -6.08 6.01 -8.11
C LEU A 117 -6.14 6.26 -9.61
N TRP A 118 -5.57 5.35 -10.40
CA TRP A 118 -5.64 5.36 -11.86
C TRP A 118 -6.54 4.23 -12.35
N GLU A 119 -7.38 4.53 -13.30
CA GLU A 119 -8.07 3.53 -14.09
C GLU A 119 -7.13 3.06 -15.22
N ILE A 120 -6.76 1.80 -15.17
CA ILE A 120 -5.80 1.18 -16.08
C ILE A 120 -6.54 0.55 -17.25
N HIS A 121 -6.33 1.11 -18.44
CA HIS A 121 -6.86 0.62 -19.71
C HIS A 121 -5.84 -0.16 -20.52
N HIS A 122 -4.57 -0.08 -20.15
CA HIS A 122 -3.44 -0.72 -20.83
C HIS A 122 -2.43 -1.16 -19.79
N CYS A 123 -2.00 -2.42 -19.86
CA CYS A 123 -0.92 -2.92 -18.99
C CYS A 123 -0.18 -4.08 -19.64
N ILE A 124 1.02 -4.33 -19.11
CA ILE A 124 1.80 -5.53 -19.39
C ILE A 124 1.88 -6.30 -18.08
N VAL A 125 1.50 -7.57 -18.13
CA VAL A 125 1.56 -8.48 -16.97
C VAL A 125 2.67 -9.49 -17.23
N HIS A 126 3.62 -9.58 -16.29
CA HIS A 126 4.62 -10.64 -16.30
C HIS A 126 4.14 -11.80 -15.43
N GLU A 127 3.85 -12.93 -16.04
CA GLU A 127 3.49 -14.16 -15.34
C GLU A 127 4.75 -14.94 -14.98
N LYS A 128 5.19 -14.83 -13.73
CA LYS A 128 6.46 -15.41 -13.26
C LYS A 128 6.52 -16.95 -13.38
N SER A 129 5.38 -17.63 -13.26
CA SER A 129 5.32 -19.09 -13.31
C SER A 129 5.65 -19.67 -14.70
N THR A 130 5.33 -18.92 -15.74
CA THR A 130 5.55 -19.29 -17.15
C THR A 130 6.64 -18.44 -17.82
N ASP A 131 7.14 -17.43 -17.11
CA ASP A 131 8.07 -16.40 -17.63
C ASP A 131 7.53 -15.75 -18.91
N SER A 132 6.23 -15.49 -18.94
CA SER A 132 5.55 -14.92 -20.10
C SER A 132 5.05 -13.50 -19.85
N LEU A 133 5.04 -12.67 -20.91
CA LEU A 133 4.46 -11.32 -20.88
C LEU A 133 3.08 -11.35 -21.57
N VAL A 134 2.08 -10.87 -20.84
CA VAL A 134 0.71 -10.70 -21.37
C VAL A 134 0.44 -9.20 -21.53
N VAL A 135 0.16 -8.78 -22.76
CA VAL A 135 -0.19 -7.40 -23.09
C VAL A 135 -1.71 -7.28 -23.08
N LEU A 136 -2.27 -6.44 -22.23
CA LEU A 136 -3.70 -6.21 -22.08
C LEU A 136 -4.02 -4.76 -22.43
N SER A 137 -5.01 -4.56 -23.30
CA SER A 137 -5.39 -3.22 -23.78
C SER A 137 -6.86 -3.18 -24.18
N THR A 138 -7.46 -2.01 -24.05
CA THR A 138 -8.76 -1.66 -24.69
C THR A 138 -8.56 -1.01 -26.06
N ASP A 139 -7.31 -0.83 -26.51
CA ASP A 139 -6.93 -0.17 -27.77
C ASP A 139 -5.92 -1.05 -28.54
N SER A 140 -6.30 -1.49 -29.71
CA SER A 140 -5.46 -2.35 -30.57
C SER A 140 -4.21 -1.66 -31.11
N SER A 141 -4.23 -0.35 -31.28
CA SER A 141 -3.07 0.40 -31.76
C SER A 141 -1.99 0.47 -30.69
N TRP A 142 -2.36 0.68 -29.44
CA TRP A 142 -1.44 0.64 -28.31
C TRP A 142 -0.83 -0.78 -28.15
N GLU A 143 -1.67 -1.81 -28.20
CA GLU A 143 -1.22 -3.20 -28.12
C GLU A 143 -0.19 -3.53 -29.21
N ALA A 144 -0.47 -3.14 -30.46
CA ALA A 144 0.44 -3.37 -31.58
C ALA A 144 1.80 -2.68 -31.40
N ASN A 145 1.79 -1.43 -30.94
CA ASN A 145 3.00 -0.66 -30.67
C ASN A 145 3.86 -1.30 -29.56
N VAL A 146 3.23 -1.75 -28.49
CA VAL A 146 3.94 -2.44 -27.39
C VAL A 146 4.57 -3.74 -27.88
N ARG A 147 3.85 -4.55 -28.68
CA ARG A 147 4.39 -5.80 -29.26
C ARG A 147 5.62 -5.53 -30.12
N VAL A 148 5.56 -4.51 -30.98
CA VAL A 148 6.73 -4.10 -31.78
C VAL A 148 7.92 -3.71 -30.89
N CYS A 149 7.69 -2.99 -29.80
CA CYS A 149 8.76 -2.64 -28.85
C CYS A 149 9.37 -3.88 -28.17
N LEU A 150 8.53 -4.85 -27.79
CA LEU A 150 9.00 -6.08 -27.15
C LEU A 150 9.78 -6.97 -28.13
N ASP A 151 9.29 -7.11 -29.38
CA ASP A 151 9.92 -7.93 -30.43
C ASP A 151 11.28 -7.38 -30.86
N ASN A 152 11.47 -6.06 -30.83
CA ASN A 152 12.76 -5.43 -31.16
C ASN A 152 13.84 -5.67 -30.11
N GLY A 153 13.50 -6.25 -28.97
CA GLY A 153 14.39 -6.48 -27.85
C GLY A 153 14.87 -5.17 -27.20
N GLN A 154 15.21 -5.25 -25.95
CA GLN A 154 15.84 -4.14 -25.23
C GLN A 154 17.23 -4.59 -24.77
N PRO A 155 18.23 -3.70 -24.76
CA PRO A 155 19.52 -4.02 -24.15
C PRO A 155 19.29 -4.36 -22.68
N GLU A 156 20.12 -5.23 -22.13
CA GLU A 156 20.11 -5.55 -20.70
C GLU A 156 20.21 -4.25 -19.89
N TYR A 157 19.20 -4.00 -19.05
CA TYR A 157 19.17 -2.81 -18.21
C TYR A 157 20.00 -3.03 -16.96
N THR A 158 21.09 -2.29 -16.85
CA THR A 158 21.86 -2.20 -15.59
C THR A 158 21.53 -0.87 -14.92
N PRO A 159 20.89 -0.87 -13.73
CA PRO A 159 20.57 0.38 -13.06
C PRO A 159 21.85 1.16 -12.75
N PRO A 160 21.89 2.48 -13.03
CA PRO A 160 23.03 3.31 -12.64
C PRO A 160 23.16 3.37 -11.12
N THR A 161 24.34 3.67 -10.63
CA THR A 161 24.60 3.80 -9.19
C THR A 161 23.71 4.89 -8.56
N ILE A 162 23.15 4.61 -7.38
CA ILE A 162 22.42 5.62 -6.60
C ILE A 162 23.41 6.63 -6.06
N LEU A 163 23.14 7.90 -6.34
CA LEU A 163 23.95 9.03 -5.86
C LEU A 163 23.19 9.78 -4.77
N LEU A 164 23.78 9.82 -3.58
CA LEU A 164 23.33 10.66 -2.48
C LEU A 164 24.20 11.92 -2.42
N SER A 165 23.59 13.10 -2.27
CA SER A 165 24.33 14.36 -2.11
C SER A 165 25.05 14.41 -0.77
N GLN A 166 24.47 13.81 0.27
CA GLN A 166 25.00 13.74 1.63
C GLN A 166 24.39 12.56 2.38
N LYS A 167 24.99 12.21 3.53
CA LYS A 167 24.45 11.16 4.40
C LYS A 167 23.06 11.54 4.89
N PRO A 168 22.06 10.65 4.78
CA PRO A 168 20.72 10.91 5.30
C PRO A 168 20.74 11.19 6.81
N THR A 169 19.84 12.06 7.25
CA THR A 169 19.64 12.42 8.65
C THR A 169 18.38 11.73 9.18
N SER A 170 18.43 11.26 10.42
CA SER A 170 17.28 10.66 11.10
C SER A 170 16.46 11.71 11.83
N THR A 171 15.16 11.54 11.90
CA THR A 171 14.23 12.38 12.66
C THR A 171 14.42 12.27 14.18
N CYS A 172 15.09 11.23 14.65
CA CYS A 172 15.50 11.11 16.05
C CYS A 172 16.85 10.39 16.16
N THR A 173 17.58 10.68 17.22
CA THR A 173 18.86 10.03 17.55
C THR A 173 18.64 8.59 18.03
N ASP A 174 19.70 7.81 18.07
CA ASP A 174 19.64 6.44 18.61
C ASP A 174 19.21 6.43 20.08
N GLN A 175 19.72 7.37 20.88
CA GLN A 175 19.36 7.50 22.28
C GLN A 175 17.88 7.85 22.47
N GLU A 176 17.34 8.79 21.73
CA GLU A 176 15.93 9.14 21.77
C GLU A 176 15.04 7.97 21.38
N HIS A 177 15.45 7.19 20.35
CA HIS A 177 14.74 5.99 19.94
C HIS A 177 14.72 4.93 21.07
N GLU A 178 15.87 4.65 21.69
CA GLU A 178 15.95 3.71 22.81
C GLU A 178 15.08 4.16 24.00
N ASP A 179 15.07 5.44 24.32
CA ASP A 179 14.27 5.99 25.42
C ASP A 179 12.78 5.89 25.15
N ILE A 180 12.35 6.03 23.90
CA ILE A 180 10.96 5.80 23.48
C ILE A 180 10.61 4.32 23.64
N VAL A 181 11.47 3.41 23.17
CA VAL A 181 11.25 1.95 23.31
C VAL A 181 11.11 1.57 24.78
N ARG A 182 11.97 2.06 25.68
CA ARG A 182 11.87 1.79 27.12
C ARG A 182 10.55 2.29 27.73
N ARG A 183 10.09 3.48 27.34
CA ARG A 183 8.80 4.03 27.79
C ARG A 183 7.62 3.19 27.29
N VAL A 184 7.67 2.73 26.04
CA VAL A 184 6.65 1.84 25.47
C VAL A 184 6.62 0.50 26.23
N GLN A 185 7.77 -0.10 26.49
CA GLN A 185 7.86 -1.34 27.25
C GLN A 185 7.25 -1.19 28.67
N SER A 186 7.52 -0.07 29.35
CA SER A 186 6.90 0.20 30.65
C SER A 186 5.40 0.34 30.53
N ALA A 187 4.89 1.07 29.56
CA ALA A 187 3.45 1.25 29.34
C ALA A 187 2.73 -0.08 29.01
N ILE A 188 3.40 -1.01 28.32
CA ILE A 188 2.88 -2.36 28.06
C ILE A 188 2.81 -3.17 29.36
N VAL A 189 3.85 -3.12 30.20
CA VAL A 189 3.86 -3.80 31.51
C VAL A 189 2.77 -3.25 32.43
N ASP A 190 2.51 -1.94 32.39
CA ASP A 190 1.48 -1.27 33.16
C ASP A 190 0.05 -1.49 32.58
N GLY A 191 -0.07 -2.21 31.46
CA GLY A 191 -1.36 -2.47 30.80
C GLY A 191 -1.97 -1.26 30.12
N GLN A 192 -1.23 -0.18 29.90
CA GLN A 192 -1.69 1.02 29.23
C GLN A 192 -1.68 0.86 27.70
N LEU A 193 -0.77 0.05 27.18
CA LEU A 193 -0.60 -0.29 25.78
C LEU A 193 -0.56 -1.79 25.61
N TYR A 194 -1.03 -2.23 24.47
CA TYR A 194 -0.96 -3.63 24.06
C TYR A 194 0.21 -3.86 23.10
N GLN A 195 0.32 -2.99 22.11
CA GLN A 195 1.35 -2.96 21.09
C GLN A 195 1.53 -1.53 20.58
N LEU A 196 2.72 -1.19 20.15
CA LEU A 196 3.00 0.07 19.46
C LEU A 196 4.00 -0.18 18.33
N ASN A 197 3.68 0.29 17.13
CA ASN A 197 4.63 0.41 16.02
C ASN A 197 5.29 1.78 16.10
N PHE A 198 6.60 1.81 16.26
CA PHE A 198 7.38 3.03 16.29
C PHE A 198 8.51 2.95 15.27
N GLY A 199 8.52 3.89 14.34
CA GLY A 199 9.53 3.99 13.31
C GLY A 199 10.32 5.30 13.35
N ARG A 200 11.45 5.33 12.66
CA ARG A 200 12.24 6.54 12.40
C ARG A 200 12.17 6.87 10.93
N THR A 201 12.08 8.17 10.63
CA THR A 201 12.21 8.67 9.26
C THR A 201 13.67 9.08 9.01
N TRP A 202 14.15 8.74 7.83
CA TRP A 202 15.46 9.17 7.33
C TRP A 202 15.23 10.09 6.14
N GLU A 203 15.81 11.27 6.21
CA GLU A 203 15.67 12.28 5.17
C GLU A 203 17.02 12.53 4.50
N GLY A 204 17.00 12.64 3.18
CA GLY A 204 18.21 12.85 2.40
C GLY A 204 17.89 13.28 0.97
N GLU A 205 18.86 13.90 0.33
CA GLU A 205 18.76 14.32 -1.06
C GLU A 205 19.36 13.27 -1.98
N ILE A 206 18.57 12.80 -2.93
CA ILE A 206 18.97 11.80 -3.94
C ILE A 206 19.07 12.52 -5.29
N GLN A 207 20.22 12.39 -5.97
CA GLN A 207 20.42 12.93 -7.32
C GLN A 207 19.98 11.96 -8.43
N SER A 208 19.72 10.71 -8.06
CA SER A 208 19.28 9.69 -9.01
C SER A 208 17.80 9.79 -9.29
N GLU A 209 17.40 9.41 -10.50
CA GLU A 209 15.99 9.28 -10.86
C GLU A 209 15.27 8.25 -9.96
N PRO A 210 14.01 8.46 -9.61
CA PRO A 210 13.25 7.56 -8.73
C PRO A 210 13.18 6.12 -9.22
N TRP A 211 13.14 5.90 -10.54
CA TRP A 211 13.19 4.57 -11.14
C TRP A 211 14.50 3.82 -10.82
N THR A 212 15.62 4.53 -10.78
CA THR A 212 16.92 3.95 -10.40
C THR A 212 16.87 3.41 -8.97
N VAL A 213 16.27 4.17 -8.05
CA VAL A 213 16.11 3.76 -6.65
C VAL A 213 15.26 2.50 -6.55
N PHE A 214 14.11 2.46 -7.27
CA PHE A 214 13.25 1.28 -7.31
C PHE A 214 13.97 0.07 -7.89
N SER A 215 14.68 0.23 -9.00
CA SER A 215 15.41 -0.85 -9.66
C SER A 215 16.48 -1.49 -8.77
N HIS A 216 17.21 -0.66 -8.01
CA HIS A 216 18.14 -1.16 -7.00
C HIS A 216 17.44 -1.88 -5.84
N SER A 217 16.31 -1.33 -5.37
CA SER A 217 15.55 -1.91 -4.29
C SER A 217 15.06 -3.32 -4.62
N ILE A 218 14.47 -3.52 -5.81
CA ILE A 218 13.98 -4.85 -6.22
C ILE A 218 15.09 -5.82 -6.59
N ALA A 219 16.25 -5.32 -7.04
CA ALA A 219 17.40 -6.18 -7.34
C ALA A 219 18.06 -6.71 -6.06
N SER A 220 18.11 -5.89 -5.00
CA SER A 220 18.72 -6.27 -3.72
C SER A 220 17.74 -6.95 -2.77
N ASN A 221 16.47 -6.58 -2.79
CA ASN A 221 15.42 -7.13 -1.91
C ASN A 221 14.08 -7.24 -2.66
N PRO A 222 13.88 -8.30 -3.45
CA PRO A 222 12.66 -8.52 -4.24
C PRO A 222 11.48 -8.92 -3.36
N ALA A 223 10.93 -7.96 -2.64
CA ALA A 223 9.75 -8.19 -1.81
C ALA A 223 8.49 -8.44 -2.67
N PRO A 224 7.57 -9.34 -2.27
CA PRO A 224 6.47 -9.82 -3.09
C PRO A 224 5.44 -8.74 -3.46
N TYR A 225 5.33 -7.69 -2.65
CA TYR A 225 4.41 -6.57 -2.87
C TYR A 225 5.16 -5.26 -3.13
N SER A 226 6.31 -5.35 -3.81
CA SER A 226 7.05 -4.17 -4.24
C SER A 226 6.24 -3.35 -5.23
N GLY A 227 6.36 -2.02 -5.15
CA GLY A 227 5.63 -1.12 -6.01
C GLY A 227 6.38 0.17 -6.32
N PHE A 228 6.14 0.70 -7.50
CA PHE A 228 6.63 1.99 -7.94
C PHE A 228 5.49 2.84 -8.48
N VAL A 229 5.29 4.00 -7.87
CA VAL A 229 4.33 5.00 -8.31
C VAL A 229 5.08 6.27 -8.63
N HIS A 230 4.85 6.85 -9.81
CA HIS A 230 5.52 8.08 -10.25
C HIS A 230 4.51 9.05 -10.83
N MET A 231 4.43 10.23 -10.25
CA MET A 231 3.58 11.35 -10.68
C MET A 231 4.46 12.56 -10.92
N LYS A 232 4.96 12.67 -12.16
CA LYS A 232 5.89 13.74 -12.52
C LYS A 232 5.25 15.13 -12.40
N ASP A 233 3.98 15.24 -12.73
CA ASP A 233 3.20 16.49 -12.65
C ASP A 233 2.94 16.93 -11.20
N GLU A 234 2.92 16.00 -10.25
CA GLU A 234 2.79 16.28 -8.82
C GLU A 234 4.16 16.36 -8.11
N GLY A 235 5.26 16.10 -8.81
CA GLY A 235 6.60 16.05 -8.22
C GLY A 235 6.78 14.92 -7.19
N PHE A 236 6.00 13.83 -7.31
CA PHE A 236 5.92 12.77 -6.31
C PHE A 236 6.30 11.41 -6.90
N SER A 237 7.06 10.63 -6.11
CA SER A 237 7.33 9.22 -6.40
C SER A 237 7.28 8.41 -5.12
N LEU A 238 6.68 7.21 -5.20
CA LEU A 238 6.67 6.23 -4.14
C LEU A 238 7.45 4.99 -4.60
N VAL A 239 8.47 4.62 -3.84
CA VAL A 239 9.21 3.36 -3.97
C VAL A 239 8.89 2.50 -2.78
N SER A 240 8.32 1.33 -3.01
CA SER A 240 7.91 0.39 -1.96
C SER A 240 8.55 -0.97 -2.16
N ALA A 241 9.04 -1.57 -1.07
CA ALA A 241 9.50 -2.96 -0.98
C ALA A 241 8.76 -3.65 0.17
N SER A 242 7.44 -3.84 0.02
CA SER A 242 6.59 -4.41 1.07
C SER A 242 6.60 -5.94 1.02
N PRO A 243 6.84 -6.61 2.15
CA PRO A 243 6.73 -8.07 2.25
C PRO A 243 5.30 -8.54 2.50
N GLU A 244 4.39 -7.65 2.91
CA GLU A 244 3.12 -8.01 3.51
C GLU A 244 1.92 -7.50 2.71
N SER A 245 0.90 -8.35 2.55
CA SER A 245 -0.39 -7.98 1.98
C SER A 245 -1.35 -7.55 3.08
N LEU A 246 -1.94 -6.36 2.96
CA LEU A 246 -2.97 -5.91 3.89
C LEU A 246 -4.21 -6.81 3.82
N LEU A 247 -4.76 -6.97 2.63
CA LEU A 247 -5.89 -7.85 2.35
C LEU A 247 -5.97 -8.18 0.84
N SER A 248 -6.57 -9.31 0.53
CA SER A 248 -7.01 -9.67 -0.82
C SER A 248 -8.46 -10.10 -0.82
N THR A 249 -9.12 -10.00 -1.97
CA THR A 249 -10.50 -10.45 -2.14
C THR A 249 -10.63 -11.31 -3.39
N LYS A 250 -11.23 -12.49 -3.25
CA LYS A 250 -11.53 -13.38 -4.37
C LYS A 250 -12.82 -14.14 -4.07
N ASP A 251 -13.73 -14.18 -5.03
CA ASP A 251 -15.00 -14.94 -4.97
C ASP A 251 -15.84 -14.63 -3.71
N GLY A 252 -15.80 -13.37 -3.26
CA GLY A 252 -16.51 -12.92 -2.05
C GLY A 252 -15.84 -13.31 -0.74
N ILE A 253 -14.64 -13.87 -0.77
CA ILE A 253 -13.80 -14.17 0.39
C ILE A 253 -12.76 -13.09 0.54
N ILE A 254 -12.59 -12.59 1.77
CA ILE A 254 -11.52 -11.66 2.15
C ILE A 254 -10.44 -12.47 2.86
N THR A 255 -9.19 -12.31 2.43
CA THR A 255 -8.02 -12.95 3.05
C THR A 255 -7.04 -11.89 3.51
N THR A 256 -6.48 -12.06 4.69
CA THR A 256 -5.37 -11.27 5.22
C THR A 256 -4.29 -12.23 5.75
N ALA A 257 -3.03 -11.83 5.64
CA ALA A 257 -1.89 -12.65 6.02
C ALA A 257 -0.87 -11.77 6.79
N PRO A 258 -1.13 -11.52 8.08
CA PRO A 258 -0.23 -10.72 8.90
C PRO A 258 1.09 -11.46 9.14
N ILE A 259 2.19 -10.72 9.08
CA ILE A 259 3.54 -11.25 9.28
C ILE A 259 4.06 -10.86 10.66
N LYS A 260 4.64 -11.84 11.38
CA LYS A 260 5.48 -11.62 12.57
C LYS A 260 6.60 -12.65 12.64
N GLY A 261 7.59 -12.29 13.45
CA GLY A 261 8.82 -13.06 13.49
C GLY A 261 9.65 -12.92 12.22
N THR A 262 10.94 -12.82 12.34
CA THR A 262 11.88 -12.76 11.23
C THR A 262 13.10 -13.56 11.57
N ALA A 263 13.42 -14.55 10.75
CA ALA A 263 14.67 -15.27 10.82
C ALA A 263 15.42 -15.14 9.48
N PRO A 264 16.76 -15.21 9.48
CA PRO A 264 17.52 -15.26 8.24
C PRO A 264 17.21 -16.53 7.45
N ARG A 265 17.56 -16.55 6.18
CA ARG A 265 17.58 -17.77 5.37
C ARG A 265 18.76 -18.65 5.81
N GLY A 266 18.57 -19.95 5.75
CA GLY A 266 19.65 -20.91 6.01
C GLY A 266 20.63 -20.99 4.81
N ALA A 267 21.91 -21.18 5.09
CA ALA A 267 22.92 -21.41 4.05
C ALA A 267 22.81 -22.82 3.40
N SER A 268 21.98 -23.71 3.98
CA SER A 268 21.67 -25.03 3.47
C SER A 268 20.23 -25.41 3.84
N ASP A 269 19.65 -26.39 3.13
CA ASP A 269 18.30 -26.90 3.43
C ASP A 269 18.14 -27.42 4.86
N ALA A 270 19.21 -28.00 5.43
CA ALA A 270 19.21 -28.46 6.82
C ALA A 270 19.17 -27.31 7.81
N GLU A 271 19.92 -26.24 7.58
CA GLU A 271 19.92 -25.03 8.40
C GLU A 271 18.60 -24.27 8.25
N GLU A 272 18.08 -24.16 7.04
CA GLU A 272 16.76 -23.57 6.75
C GLU A 272 15.66 -24.27 7.56
N SER A 273 15.67 -25.60 7.57
CA SER A 273 14.71 -26.40 8.33
C SER A 273 14.82 -26.17 9.84
N LEU A 274 16.04 -26.09 10.38
CA LEU A 274 16.27 -25.80 11.79
C LEU A 274 15.77 -24.41 12.19
N LEU A 275 16.12 -23.39 11.41
CA LEU A 275 15.66 -22.00 11.64
C LEU A 275 14.13 -21.90 11.59
N ARG A 276 13.50 -22.64 10.68
CA ARG A 276 12.04 -22.73 10.58
C ARG A 276 11.43 -23.39 11.82
N GLU A 277 11.98 -24.52 12.28
CA GLU A 277 11.51 -25.21 13.47
C GLU A 277 11.69 -24.35 14.73
N ASP A 278 12.82 -23.67 14.87
CA ASP A 278 13.08 -22.74 15.97
C ASP A 278 12.03 -21.61 15.99
N MET A 279 11.75 -21.01 14.85
CA MET A 279 10.73 -19.93 14.74
C MET A 279 9.33 -20.44 15.10
N ILE A 280 8.93 -21.63 14.60
CA ILE A 280 7.63 -22.22 14.90
C ILE A 280 7.53 -22.58 16.39
N SER A 281 8.64 -22.96 17.04
CA SER A 281 8.67 -23.34 18.44
C SER A 281 8.83 -22.17 19.41
N ASP A 282 9.29 -21.01 18.93
CA ASP A 282 9.50 -19.82 19.76
C ASP A 282 8.19 -19.34 20.38
N ARG A 283 8.13 -19.36 21.71
CA ARG A 283 6.92 -19.00 22.47
C ARG A 283 6.57 -17.53 22.36
N LYS A 284 7.57 -16.65 22.25
CA LYS A 284 7.38 -15.21 22.15
C LYS A 284 6.85 -14.86 20.76
N GLU A 285 7.51 -15.31 19.71
CA GLU A 285 7.10 -15.05 18.32
C GLU A 285 5.68 -15.57 18.04
N ARG A 286 5.36 -16.78 18.52
CA ARG A 286 4.01 -17.33 18.42
C ARG A 286 2.96 -16.53 19.20
N ALA A 287 3.31 -16.01 20.36
CA ALA A 287 2.39 -15.19 21.15
C ALA A 287 2.11 -13.87 20.45
N GLU A 288 3.14 -13.19 19.94
CA GLU A 288 3.01 -11.96 19.20
C GLU A 288 2.20 -12.15 17.90
N HIS A 289 2.46 -13.23 17.16
CA HIS A 289 1.70 -13.53 15.95
C HIS A 289 0.22 -13.82 16.25
N ARG A 290 -0.08 -14.62 17.27
CA ARG A 290 -1.48 -14.87 17.69
C ARG A 290 -2.23 -13.60 18.03
N MET A 291 -1.55 -12.62 18.65
CA MET A 291 -2.16 -11.33 18.96
C MET A 291 -2.55 -10.57 17.70
N LEU A 292 -1.72 -10.60 16.65
CA LEU A 292 -2.06 -10.00 15.36
C LEU A 292 -3.18 -10.74 14.64
N VAL A 293 -3.13 -12.06 14.62
CA VAL A 293 -4.18 -12.90 14.04
C VAL A 293 -5.53 -12.61 14.70
N ASP A 294 -5.57 -12.47 16.03
CA ASP A 294 -6.81 -12.12 16.74
C ASP A 294 -7.29 -10.70 16.41
N LEU A 295 -6.38 -9.75 16.25
CA LEU A 295 -6.71 -8.40 15.80
C LEU A 295 -7.32 -8.43 14.38
N MET A 296 -6.66 -9.10 13.44
CA MET A 296 -7.15 -9.25 12.07
C MET A 296 -8.49 -9.99 12.00
N ARG A 297 -8.68 -11.02 12.81
CA ARG A 297 -9.97 -11.73 12.91
C ARG A 297 -11.09 -10.80 13.38
N ASN A 298 -10.80 -9.93 14.35
CA ASN A 298 -11.75 -8.92 14.81
C ASN A 298 -12.11 -7.93 13.69
N ASP A 299 -11.11 -7.41 12.98
CA ASP A 299 -11.31 -6.44 11.91
C ASP A 299 -12.07 -7.04 10.73
N VAL A 300 -11.67 -8.21 10.25
CA VAL A 300 -12.38 -8.94 9.19
C VAL A 300 -13.78 -9.35 9.64
N GLY A 301 -13.94 -9.71 10.92
CA GLY A 301 -15.22 -10.08 11.51
C GLY A 301 -16.28 -8.98 11.45
N ARG A 302 -15.86 -7.70 11.47
CA ARG A 302 -16.79 -6.55 11.38
C ARG A 302 -17.46 -6.41 10.00
N ILE A 303 -16.87 -6.98 8.95
CA ILE A 303 -17.35 -6.91 7.57
C ILE A 303 -17.73 -8.27 6.99
N SER A 304 -17.49 -9.35 7.73
CA SER A 304 -17.84 -10.71 7.33
C SER A 304 -19.24 -11.12 7.84
N ARG A 305 -19.80 -12.17 7.24
CA ARG A 305 -21.02 -12.79 7.76
C ARG A 305 -20.74 -13.41 9.13
N PRO A 306 -21.70 -13.40 10.05
CA PRO A 306 -21.52 -14.02 11.36
C PRO A 306 -21.04 -15.48 11.26
N ASN A 307 -20.07 -15.85 12.10
CA ASN A 307 -19.47 -17.18 12.16
C ASN A 307 -18.74 -17.64 10.89
N GLN A 308 -18.33 -16.72 10.02
CA GLN A 308 -17.61 -17.04 8.77
C GLN A 308 -16.20 -16.45 8.74
N VAL A 309 -15.55 -16.38 9.89
CA VAL A 309 -14.13 -16.02 10.01
C VAL A 309 -13.37 -17.19 10.60
N TRP A 310 -12.35 -17.65 9.89
CA TRP A 310 -11.50 -18.77 10.32
C TRP A 310 -10.02 -18.44 10.06
N VAL A 311 -9.13 -19.15 10.72
CA VAL A 311 -7.70 -19.14 10.43
C VAL A 311 -7.43 -20.32 9.50
N ASP A 312 -6.91 -20.02 8.32
CA ASP A 312 -6.66 -21.02 7.29
C ASP A 312 -5.34 -21.77 7.54
N ARG A 313 -4.31 -21.03 7.91
CA ARG A 313 -2.97 -21.60 8.20
C ARG A 313 -2.23 -20.76 9.22
N PHE A 314 -1.19 -21.37 9.77
CA PHE A 314 -0.21 -20.76 10.64
C PHE A 314 1.13 -21.40 10.31
N ASP A 315 1.93 -20.76 9.51
CA ASP A 315 3.12 -21.37 8.91
C ASP A 315 4.27 -20.35 8.77
N VAL A 316 5.43 -20.83 8.34
CA VAL A 316 6.59 -20.01 8.01
C VAL A 316 6.73 -19.92 6.50
N GLU A 317 6.76 -18.71 5.98
CA GLU A 317 7.03 -18.42 4.58
C GLU A 317 8.45 -17.92 4.37
N ALA A 318 9.10 -18.44 3.33
CA ALA A 318 10.44 -18.03 2.92
C ALA A 318 10.38 -16.92 1.86
N TYR A 319 11.10 -15.84 2.10
CA TYR A 319 11.32 -14.73 1.18
C TYR A 319 12.78 -14.75 0.68
N ALA A 320 13.19 -13.72 -0.07
CA ALA A 320 14.53 -13.70 -0.67
C ALA A 320 15.65 -13.82 0.38
N GLU A 321 15.62 -12.97 1.41
CA GLU A 321 16.70 -12.85 2.41
C GLU A 321 16.29 -13.35 3.79
N VAL A 322 15.00 -13.54 4.03
CA VAL A 322 14.43 -13.86 5.33
C VAL A 322 13.29 -14.85 5.21
N GLN A 323 12.90 -15.41 6.35
CA GLN A 323 11.65 -16.16 6.51
C GLN A 323 10.80 -15.53 7.61
N HIS A 324 9.49 -15.62 7.47
CA HIS A 324 8.51 -15.01 8.37
C HIS A 324 7.46 -16.01 8.82
N LEU A 325 6.94 -15.80 10.01
CA LEU A 325 5.74 -16.47 10.50
C LEU A 325 4.50 -15.75 9.96
N VAL A 326 3.63 -16.45 9.24
CA VAL A 326 2.45 -15.94 8.51
C VAL A 326 1.16 -16.62 8.97
#